data_ce565e89c9ff7dfd2f5a4660aae7ece0
#
_entry.id   ce565e89c9ff7dfd2f5a4660aae7ece0
#
_cell.length_a   1.000
_cell.length_b   1.000
_cell.length_c   1.000
_cell.angle_alpha   90.00
_cell.angle_beta   90.00
_cell.angle_gamma   90.00
#
_symmetry.space_group_name_H-M   'P 1'
#
loop_
_entity.id
_entity.type
_entity.pdbx_description
1 polymer ?
#
loop_
_entity_poly.entity_id
_entity_poly.type
_entity_poly.pdbx_seq_one_letter_code
_entity_poly.pdbx_strand_id
1 'polypeptide(L)'
;SCGFTSSFLSPFSEALKSFKPFDRMKSCKIEREVEDIYNEGISFYFSGADIKHPFECDGFLSTNIGRGNVLKMIIEYKYNEDMKQKSAIAKVLVQVVFYLKRFEDAGMELPNVVMVGDINECFVMHSNDLLKYLDWDVNWKIAPSEAYKKCPEMVLGIVEDETINPYVFWIDKDFDFKDVIAKIHNLCENVKRYVRITEHNIASIFEYFRDRVILKKDALTANELVTVFIGLITNDDSYCLHPRKKNTLITPNGNIPVNGTSFASFFDQYAREYTPQERMNFTAIADRLLEDTTRRRQGAFFTPTKFVDFAHRMIEKELGENWRDEYVVYDCCCGSLNLTRDYRFKELYCSTLDKGELELGSRYNPEATKWQMDFLNDGDE
;
A
#
# COMPACT_ATOMS: atom_id res chain seq x y z
N SER A 1 34.96 -24.11 -31.22
CA SER A 1 33.53 -24.27 -31.53
C SER A 1 32.77 -24.58 -30.24
N CYS A 2 32.26 -23.58 -29.62
CA CYS A 2 31.29 -23.72 -28.53
C CYS A 2 30.02 -23.01 -28.96
N GLY A 3 29.00 -23.83 -29.30
CA GLY A 3 27.69 -23.35 -29.62
C GLY A 3 26.93 -22.98 -28.34
N PHE A 4 26.62 -21.70 -28.16
CA PHE A 4 25.59 -21.22 -27.28
C PHE A 4 24.35 -20.95 -28.14
N THR A 5 23.43 -21.88 -28.18
CA THR A 5 22.07 -21.61 -28.64
C THR A 5 21.21 -21.26 -27.42
N SER A 6 21.17 -20.00 -27.05
CA SER A 6 20.10 -19.48 -26.20
C SER A 6 18.88 -19.27 -27.09
N SER A 7 17.88 -20.12 -26.96
CA SER A 7 16.57 -19.94 -27.58
C SER A 7 15.83 -18.79 -26.88
N PHE A 8 16.06 -17.57 -27.35
CA PHE A 8 15.13 -16.49 -27.18
C PHE A 8 13.88 -16.77 -28.03
N LEU A 9 12.93 -17.50 -27.48
CA LEU A 9 11.61 -17.59 -28.09
C LEU A 9 10.98 -16.19 -27.99
N SER A 10 10.74 -15.57 -29.13
CA SER A 10 10.07 -14.27 -29.30
C SER A 10 8.70 -14.31 -28.63
N PRO A 11 8.24 -13.21 -27.99
CA PRO A 11 6.87 -13.09 -27.46
C PRO A 11 5.77 -13.38 -28.49
N PHE A 12 6.10 -13.30 -29.78
CA PHE A 12 5.20 -13.62 -30.89
C PHE A 12 4.96 -15.13 -31.10
N SER A 13 5.80 -16.02 -30.58
CA SER A 13 5.56 -17.46 -30.75
C SER A 13 4.56 -18.04 -29.75
N GLU A 14 4.35 -17.38 -28.62
CA GLU A 14 3.36 -17.78 -27.60
C GLU A 14 1.92 -17.40 -28.00
N ALA A 15 1.73 -16.35 -28.80
CA ALA A 15 0.44 -15.91 -29.32
C ALA A 15 -0.23 -16.92 -30.29
N LEU A 16 0.49 -17.99 -30.69
CA LEU A 16 -0.04 -19.04 -31.57
C LEU A 16 -0.52 -20.29 -30.83
N LYS A 17 -0.26 -20.39 -29.52
CA LYS A 17 -0.71 -21.53 -28.73
C LYS A 17 -2.18 -21.32 -28.31
N SER A 18 -2.97 -22.39 -28.38
CA SER A 18 -4.39 -22.40 -28.07
C SER A 18 -4.64 -23.34 -26.88
N PHE A 19 -5.41 -22.90 -25.90
CA PHE A 19 -5.88 -23.71 -24.78
C PHE A 19 -7.39 -23.62 -24.69
N LYS A 20 -8.08 -24.69 -25.09
CA LYS A 20 -9.55 -24.77 -25.19
C LYS A 20 -10.12 -25.78 -24.21
N PRO A 21 -10.40 -25.37 -22.97
CA PRO A 21 -10.80 -26.28 -21.91
C PRO A 21 -12.31 -26.55 -21.84
N PHE A 22 -13.13 -26.15 -22.82
CA PHE A 22 -14.60 -26.18 -22.75
C PHE A 22 -15.17 -27.51 -22.25
N ASP A 23 -14.79 -28.63 -22.91
CA ASP A 23 -15.37 -29.95 -22.56
C ASP A 23 -14.98 -30.37 -21.14
N ARG A 24 -13.75 -30.03 -20.71
CA ARG A 24 -13.26 -30.28 -19.36
C ARG A 24 -14.00 -29.44 -18.34
N MET A 25 -14.21 -28.14 -18.62
CA MET A 25 -14.96 -27.24 -17.76
C MET A 25 -16.39 -27.74 -17.55
N LYS A 26 -17.06 -28.21 -18.59
CA LYS A 26 -18.44 -28.74 -18.50
C LYS A 26 -18.52 -30.07 -17.77
N SER A 27 -17.41 -30.78 -17.59
CA SER A 27 -17.34 -32.01 -16.80
C SER A 27 -17.07 -31.80 -15.31
N CYS A 28 -16.67 -30.59 -14.90
CA CYS A 28 -16.38 -30.25 -13.51
C CYS A 28 -17.64 -30.37 -12.64
N LYS A 29 -17.43 -30.87 -11.40
CA LYS A 29 -18.49 -31.05 -10.41
C LYS A 29 -18.24 -30.24 -9.14
N ILE A 30 -17.03 -29.78 -8.93
CA ILE A 30 -16.59 -29.03 -7.75
C ILE A 30 -15.62 -27.91 -8.15
N GLU A 31 -15.51 -26.90 -7.29
CA GLU A 31 -14.66 -25.71 -7.51
C GLU A 31 -13.19 -26.08 -7.73
N ARG A 32 -12.65 -27.05 -7.00
CA ARG A 32 -11.26 -27.49 -7.15
C ARG A 32 -10.91 -27.99 -8.56
N GLU A 33 -11.85 -28.65 -9.23
CA GLU A 33 -11.64 -29.11 -10.61
C GLU A 33 -11.62 -27.91 -11.60
N VAL A 34 -12.36 -26.86 -11.28
CA VAL A 34 -12.34 -25.59 -12.01
C VAL A 34 -10.98 -24.93 -11.83
N GLU A 35 -10.52 -24.80 -10.57
CA GLU A 35 -9.21 -24.27 -10.21
C GLU A 35 -8.09 -24.97 -10.98
N ASP A 36 -8.07 -26.32 -10.99
CA ASP A 36 -7.02 -27.11 -11.66
C ASP A 36 -6.93 -26.77 -13.15
N ILE A 37 -8.08 -26.60 -13.83
CA ILE A 37 -8.10 -26.27 -15.27
C ILE A 37 -7.60 -24.84 -15.53
N TYR A 38 -8.03 -23.87 -14.72
CA TYR A 38 -7.55 -22.49 -14.87
C TYR A 38 -6.07 -22.37 -14.57
N ASN A 39 -5.58 -23.04 -13.52
CA ASN A 39 -4.16 -23.05 -13.16
C ASN A 39 -3.31 -23.68 -14.26
N GLU A 40 -3.79 -24.73 -14.90
CA GLU A 40 -3.14 -25.32 -16.08
C GLU A 40 -3.06 -24.31 -17.24
N GLY A 41 -4.17 -23.62 -17.54
CA GLY A 41 -4.23 -22.57 -18.56
C GLY A 41 -3.28 -21.41 -18.27
N ILE A 42 -3.25 -20.94 -17.02
CA ILE A 42 -2.34 -19.88 -16.58
C ILE A 42 -0.87 -20.34 -16.74
N SER A 43 -0.54 -21.53 -16.27
CA SER A 43 0.81 -22.09 -16.36
C SER A 43 1.25 -22.35 -17.80
N PHE A 44 0.31 -22.63 -18.70
CA PHE A 44 0.56 -22.81 -20.12
C PHE A 44 1.06 -21.53 -20.81
N TYR A 45 0.54 -20.36 -20.41
CA TYR A 45 0.92 -19.07 -20.99
C TYR A 45 1.99 -18.33 -20.18
N PHE A 46 2.06 -18.51 -18.88
CA PHE A 46 3.04 -17.91 -17.98
C PHE A 46 4.00 -18.99 -17.47
N SER A 47 4.78 -19.59 -18.38
CA SER A 47 5.69 -20.68 -18.04
C SER A 47 6.72 -20.25 -16.98
N GLY A 48 6.86 -21.05 -15.91
CA GLY A 48 7.74 -20.76 -14.77
C GLY A 48 7.18 -19.75 -13.76
N ALA A 49 5.95 -19.28 -13.94
CA ALA A 49 5.26 -18.52 -12.93
C ALA A 49 4.65 -19.44 -11.86
N ASP A 50 4.84 -19.07 -10.60
CA ASP A 50 4.35 -19.81 -9.44
C ASP A 50 3.09 -19.16 -8.91
N ILE A 51 1.99 -19.95 -8.82
CA ILE A 51 0.74 -19.50 -8.23
C ILE A 51 0.83 -19.71 -6.72
N LYS A 52 0.79 -18.62 -5.97
CA LYS A 52 0.84 -18.58 -4.51
C LYS A 52 -0.54 -18.35 -3.93
N HIS A 53 -0.69 -18.58 -2.62
CA HIS A 53 -1.96 -18.43 -1.90
C HIS A 53 -1.83 -17.50 -0.68
N PRO A 54 -1.33 -16.26 -0.84
CA PRO A 54 -1.21 -15.34 0.28
C PRO A 54 -2.59 -15.05 0.86
N PHE A 55 -2.66 -14.97 2.19
CA PHE A 55 -3.90 -14.71 2.91
C PHE A 55 -5.04 -15.70 2.62
N GLU A 56 -4.69 -16.93 2.17
CA GLU A 56 -5.65 -17.98 1.82
C GLU A 56 -6.53 -17.63 0.60
N CYS A 57 -6.09 -16.74 -0.30
CA CYS A 57 -6.77 -16.54 -1.58
C CYS A 57 -6.58 -17.76 -2.50
N ASP A 58 -7.51 -17.97 -3.43
CA ASP A 58 -7.48 -19.12 -4.35
C ASP A 58 -6.25 -19.10 -5.25
N GLY A 59 -5.75 -17.91 -5.61
CA GLY A 59 -4.50 -17.79 -6.34
C GLY A 59 -3.96 -16.36 -6.40
N PHE A 60 -2.64 -16.27 -6.43
CA PHE A 60 -1.91 -15.04 -6.68
C PHE A 60 -0.70 -15.32 -7.56
N LEU A 61 -0.61 -14.61 -8.67
CA LEU A 61 0.46 -14.69 -9.64
C LEU A 61 1.24 -13.38 -9.69
N SER A 62 2.56 -13.46 -9.59
CA SER A 62 3.45 -12.32 -9.87
C SER A 62 4.48 -12.73 -10.91
N THR A 63 4.44 -12.10 -12.08
CA THR A 63 5.34 -12.42 -13.19
C THR A 63 5.62 -11.22 -14.06
N ASN A 64 6.80 -11.20 -14.70
CA ASN A 64 7.15 -10.19 -15.68
C ASN A 64 6.56 -10.59 -17.05
N ILE A 65 5.77 -9.68 -17.64
CA ILE A 65 5.12 -9.91 -18.95
C ILE A 65 5.79 -9.15 -20.10
N GLY A 66 7.02 -8.67 -19.88
CA GLY A 66 7.81 -7.94 -20.89
C GLY A 66 7.62 -6.42 -20.83
N ARG A 67 8.49 -5.71 -21.55
CA ARG A 67 8.51 -4.23 -21.61
C ARG A 67 8.57 -3.54 -20.24
N GLY A 68 9.10 -4.22 -19.21
CA GLY A 68 9.15 -3.69 -17.85
C GLY A 68 7.82 -3.78 -17.07
N ASN A 69 6.81 -4.42 -17.64
CA ASN A 69 5.52 -4.62 -16.98
C ASN A 69 5.53 -5.88 -16.11
N VAL A 70 5.06 -5.75 -14.88
CA VAL A 70 4.86 -6.86 -13.94
C VAL A 70 3.36 -7.08 -13.76
N LEU A 71 2.91 -8.28 -14.07
CA LEU A 71 1.58 -8.74 -13.72
C LEU A 71 1.58 -9.17 -12.26
N LYS A 72 0.68 -8.61 -11.47
CA LYS A 72 0.30 -9.09 -10.14
C LYS A 72 -1.19 -9.34 -10.15
N MET A 73 -1.57 -10.60 -10.29
CA MET A 73 -2.96 -10.99 -10.49
C MET A 73 -3.46 -11.77 -9.28
N ILE A 74 -4.56 -11.31 -8.70
CA ILE A 74 -5.33 -12.10 -7.75
C ILE A 74 -6.39 -12.89 -8.49
N ILE A 75 -6.59 -14.12 -8.09
CA ILE A 75 -7.45 -15.09 -8.76
C ILE A 75 -8.44 -15.64 -7.75
N GLU A 76 -9.70 -15.69 -8.14
CA GLU A 76 -10.76 -16.37 -7.43
C GLU A 76 -11.44 -17.38 -8.32
N TYR A 77 -11.79 -18.52 -7.78
CA TYR A 77 -12.53 -19.56 -8.48
C TYR A 77 -13.91 -19.74 -7.89
N LYS A 78 -14.85 -20.08 -8.75
CA LYS A 78 -16.22 -20.39 -8.37
C LYS A 78 -16.70 -21.59 -9.17
N TYR A 79 -17.75 -22.22 -8.68
CA TYR A 79 -18.36 -23.35 -9.34
C TYR A 79 -19.86 -23.12 -9.53
N ASN A 80 -20.25 -22.99 -10.81
CA ASN A 80 -21.63 -22.84 -11.24
C ASN A 80 -22.37 -21.63 -10.62
N GLU A 81 -21.64 -20.51 -10.44
CA GLU A 81 -22.22 -19.23 -10.10
C GLU A 81 -22.74 -18.54 -11.37
N ASP A 82 -23.86 -17.81 -11.26
CA ASP A 82 -24.41 -17.06 -12.41
C ASP A 82 -23.76 -15.67 -12.51
N MET A 83 -22.58 -15.61 -13.11
CA MET A 83 -21.82 -14.35 -13.31
C MET A 83 -22.44 -13.41 -14.35
N LYS A 84 -23.60 -13.75 -14.93
CA LYS A 84 -24.41 -12.82 -15.75
C LYS A 84 -25.06 -11.75 -14.87
N GLN A 85 -25.28 -12.06 -13.60
CA GLN A 85 -25.90 -11.15 -12.67
C GLN A 85 -24.86 -10.29 -11.97
N LYS A 86 -25.05 -8.98 -11.98
CA LYS A 86 -24.20 -8.04 -11.26
C LYS A 86 -24.06 -8.38 -9.77
N SER A 87 -25.10 -8.92 -9.17
CA SER A 87 -25.08 -9.32 -7.75
C SER A 87 -24.14 -10.50 -7.47
N ALA A 88 -24.03 -11.47 -8.40
CA ALA A 88 -23.08 -12.57 -8.27
C ALA A 88 -21.64 -12.07 -8.42
N ILE A 89 -21.37 -11.24 -9.43
CA ILE A 89 -20.08 -10.58 -9.61
C ILE A 89 -19.71 -9.76 -8.35
N ALA A 90 -20.63 -8.95 -7.82
CA ALA A 90 -20.40 -8.12 -6.67
C ALA A 90 -20.02 -8.92 -5.41
N LYS A 91 -20.65 -10.07 -5.17
CA LYS A 91 -20.30 -10.95 -4.04
C LYS A 91 -18.86 -11.43 -4.10
N VAL A 92 -18.39 -11.85 -5.28
CA VAL A 92 -17.01 -12.27 -5.48
C VAL A 92 -16.06 -11.08 -5.36
N LEU A 93 -16.43 -9.93 -5.91
CA LEU A 93 -15.61 -8.73 -5.81
C LEU A 93 -15.48 -8.21 -4.37
N VAL A 94 -16.50 -8.35 -3.52
CA VAL A 94 -16.38 -8.06 -2.07
C VAL A 94 -15.31 -8.95 -1.44
N GLN A 95 -15.29 -10.24 -1.75
CA GLN A 95 -14.24 -11.15 -1.29
C GLN A 95 -12.85 -10.67 -1.74
N VAL A 96 -12.71 -10.28 -3.01
CA VAL A 96 -11.47 -9.72 -3.55
C VAL A 96 -11.06 -8.43 -2.83
N VAL A 97 -11.99 -7.51 -2.55
CA VAL A 97 -11.72 -6.28 -1.79
C VAL A 97 -11.12 -6.59 -0.42
N PHE A 98 -11.64 -7.60 0.28
CA PHE A 98 -11.09 -8.02 1.57
C PHE A 98 -9.69 -8.61 1.45
N TYR A 99 -9.35 -9.31 0.36
CA TYR A 99 -7.98 -9.71 0.10
C TYR A 99 -7.08 -8.50 -0.21
N LEU A 100 -7.52 -7.57 -1.05
CA LEU A 100 -6.76 -6.35 -1.34
C LEU A 100 -6.44 -5.59 -0.05
N LYS A 101 -7.39 -5.52 0.89
CA LYS A 101 -7.16 -4.91 2.22
C LYS A 101 -6.07 -5.64 3.00
N ARG A 102 -6.00 -6.95 2.93
CA ARG A 102 -4.94 -7.74 3.57
C ARG A 102 -3.56 -7.47 2.98
N PHE A 103 -3.48 -7.33 1.64
CA PHE A 103 -2.24 -6.90 0.98
C PHE A 103 -1.82 -5.51 1.43
N GLU A 104 -2.76 -4.56 1.50
CA GLU A 104 -2.51 -3.20 1.96
C GLU A 104 -2.00 -3.18 3.41
N ASP A 105 -2.69 -3.87 4.33
CA ASP A 105 -2.35 -3.92 5.76
C ASP A 105 -0.99 -4.61 6.00
N ALA A 106 -0.61 -5.54 5.14
CA ALA A 106 0.70 -6.19 5.16
C ALA A 106 1.82 -5.32 4.53
N GLY A 107 1.50 -4.14 4.00
CA GLY A 107 2.46 -3.28 3.29
C GLY A 107 2.96 -3.88 1.97
N MET A 108 2.21 -4.81 1.39
CA MET A 108 2.51 -5.43 0.10
C MET A 108 1.94 -4.61 -1.04
N GLU A 109 2.63 -4.64 -2.19
CA GLU A 109 2.10 -4.06 -3.41
C GLU A 109 0.81 -4.79 -3.82
N LEU A 110 -0.23 -4.00 -4.09
CA LEU A 110 -1.53 -4.54 -4.46
C LEU A 110 -1.50 -5.26 -5.82
N PRO A 111 -2.25 -6.35 -5.99
CA PRO A 111 -2.52 -6.91 -7.31
C PRO A 111 -3.06 -5.85 -8.26
N ASN A 112 -2.62 -5.83 -9.51
CA ASN A 112 -3.09 -4.88 -10.53
C ASN A 112 -4.20 -5.44 -11.41
N VAL A 113 -4.36 -6.76 -11.43
CA VAL A 113 -5.42 -7.45 -12.19
C VAL A 113 -6.17 -8.39 -11.26
N VAL A 114 -7.48 -8.45 -11.43
CA VAL A 114 -8.37 -9.44 -10.84
C VAL A 114 -8.85 -10.37 -11.93
N MET A 115 -8.77 -11.67 -11.70
CA MET A 115 -9.35 -12.71 -12.53
C MET A 115 -10.29 -13.57 -11.69
N VAL A 116 -11.48 -13.82 -12.20
CA VAL A 116 -12.42 -14.74 -11.60
C VAL A 116 -12.82 -15.79 -12.63
N GLY A 117 -12.71 -17.06 -12.27
CA GLY A 117 -13.01 -18.19 -13.14
C GLY A 117 -14.15 -19.05 -12.61
N ASP A 118 -15.12 -19.34 -13.47
CA ASP A 118 -16.23 -20.27 -13.25
C ASP A 118 -16.35 -21.24 -14.44
N ILE A 119 -17.17 -22.25 -14.35
CA ILE A 119 -17.40 -23.19 -15.47
C ILE A 119 -18.17 -22.58 -16.65
N ASN A 120 -18.85 -21.47 -16.44
CA ASN A 120 -19.70 -20.82 -17.46
C ASN A 120 -19.11 -19.51 -17.95
N GLU A 121 -18.45 -18.78 -17.08
CA GLU A 121 -17.87 -17.47 -17.39
C GLU A 121 -16.49 -17.31 -16.72
N CYS A 122 -15.66 -16.52 -17.37
CA CYS A 122 -14.44 -15.98 -16.78
C CYS A 122 -14.45 -14.47 -16.95
N PHE A 123 -14.07 -13.71 -15.95
CA PHE A 123 -13.89 -12.28 -16.13
C PHE A 123 -12.55 -11.77 -15.60
N VAL A 124 -12.11 -10.68 -16.19
CA VAL A 124 -10.91 -9.96 -15.77
C VAL A 124 -11.19 -8.47 -15.67
N MET A 125 -10.53 -7.80 -14.73
CA MET A 125 -10.64 -6.36 -14.54
C MET A 125 -9.40 -5.77 -13.86
N HIS A 126 -9.28 -4.46 -13.88
CA HIS A 126 -8.33 -3.75 -13.04
C HIS A 126 -8.75 -3.79 -11.58
N SER A 127 -7.82 -4.08 -10.68
CA SER A 127 -8.07 -3.94 -9.24
C SER A 127 -8.26 -2.48 -8.81
N ASN A 128 -7.73 -1.52 -9.58
CA ASN A 128 -7.87 -0.09 -9.30
C ASN A 128 -9.32 0.37 -9.17
N ASP A 129 -10.25 -0.27 -9.91
CA ASP A 129 -11.68 0.05 -9.84
C ASP A 129 -12.28 -0.30 -8.47
N LEU A 130 -11.61 -1.17 -7.70
CA LEU A 130 -12.03 -1.61 -6.36
C LEU A 130 -11.38 -0.84 -5.21
N LEU A 131 -10.33 -0.05 -5.46
CA LEU A 131 -9.54 0.58 -4.39
C LEU A 131 -10.35 1.53 -3.51
N LYS A 132 -11.37 2.21 -4.05
CA LYS A 132 -12.27 3.09 -3.30
C LYS A 132 -13.03 2.40 -2.18
N TYR A 133 -13.23 1.09 -2.29
CA TYR A 133 -13.91 0.30 -1.26
C TYR A 133 -13.01 0.00 -0.06
N LEU A 134 -11.69 0.13 -0.20
CA LEU A 134 -10.75 -0.09 0.90
C LEU A 134 -10.84 0.97 2.00
N ASP A 135 -11.46 2.12 1.71
CA ASP A 135 -11.69 3.21 2.67
C ASP A 135 -13.05 3.10 3.40
N TRP A 136 -13.83 2.09 3.09
CA TRP A 136 -15.12 1.92 3.74
C TRP A 136 -14.94 1.51 5.21
N ASP A 137 -15.81 2.05 6.06
CA ASP A 137 -15.85 1.71 7.49
C ASP A 137 -16.60 0.40 7.71
N VAL A 138 -15.88 -0.70 7.58
CA VAL A 138 -16.39 -2.06 7.75
C VAL A 138 -15.48 -2.88 8.67
N ASN A 139 -15.98 -3.98 9.18
CA ASN A 139 -15.16 -4.89 9.98
C ASN A 139 -14.20 -5.72 9.12
N TRP A 140 -13.00 -5.20 8.89
CA TRP A 140 -11.96 -5.84 8.09
C TRP A 140 -11.38 -7.16 8.67
N LYS A 141 -11.76 -7.52 9.91
CA LYS A 141 -11.35 -8.80 10.53
C LYS A 141 -12.16 -10.00 10.04
N ILE A 142 -13.24 -9.77 9.30
CA ILE A 142 -14.06 -10.82 8.70
C ILE A 142 -13.21 -11.60 7.68
N ALA A 143 -13.39 -12.93 7.64
CA ALA A 143 -12.77 -13.76 6.61
C ALA A 143 -13.28 -13.36 5.21
N PRO A 144 -12.41 -13.22 4.19
CA PRO A 144 -12.83 -12.80 2.85
C PRO A 144 -13.98 -13.65 2.28
N SER A 145 -13.96 -14.96 2.48
CA SER A 145 -15.02 -15.87 2.04
C SER A 145 -16.41 -15.62 2.66
N GLU A 146 -16.45 -14.97 3.84
CA GLU A 146 -17.69 -14.61 4.54
C GLU A 146 -18.08 -13.13 4.35
N ALA A 147 -17.22 -12.34 3.71
CA ALA A 147 -17.37 -10.89 3.62
C ALA A 147 -18.69 -10.48 2.94
N TYR A 148 -19.07 -11.13 1.86
CA TYR A 148 -20.30 -10.79 1.15
C TYR A 148 -21.57 -11.01 1.98
N LYS A 149 -21.56 -11.95 2.95
CA LYS A 149 -22.67 -12.20 3.87
C LYS A 149 -22.71 -11.18 4.99
N LYS A 150 -21.53 -10.73 5.44
CA LYS A 150 -21.36 -9.87 6.61
C LYS A 150 -21.35 -8.37 6.27
N CYS A 151 -21.12 -8.02 5.00
CA CYS A 151 -21.09 -6.65 4.49
C CYS A 151 -22.00 -6.51 3.26
N PRO A 152 -23.31 -6.73 3.41
CA PRO A 152 -24.26 -6.63 2.29
C PRO A 152 -24.32 -5.23 1.69
N GLU A 153 -24.02 -4.18 2.45
CA GLU A 153 -23.90 -2.80 1.99
C GLU A 153 -22.79 -2.64 0.94
N MET A 154 -21.66 -3.30 1.08
CA MET A 154 -20.59 -3.27 0.08
C MET A 154 -21.01 -4.01 -1.19
N VAL A 155 -21.75 -5.11 -1.06
CA VAL A 155 -22.30 -5.82 -2.23
C VAL A 155 -23.22 -4.87 -3.02
N LEU A 156 -24.14 -4.18 -2.33
CA LEU A 156 -25.04 -3.21 -2.97
C LEU A 156 -24.26 -2.05 -3.60
N GLY A 157 -23.26 -1.51 -2.89
CA GLY A 157 -22.40 -0.45 -3.43
C GLY A 157 -21.72 -0.86 -4.74
N ILE A 158 -21.19 -2.08 -4.82
CA ILE A 158 -20.57 -2.59 -6.05
C ILE A 158 -21.61 -2.85 -7.17
N VAL A 159 -22.79 -3.33 -6.83
CA VAL A 159 -23.89 -3.54 -7.82
C VAL A 159 -24.32 -2.23 -8.46
N GLU A 160 -24.42 -1.16 -7.69
CA GLU A 160 -24.86 0.16 -8.13
C GLU A 160 -23.74 0.97 -8.81
N ASP A 161 -22.49 0.55 -8.65
CA ASP A 161 -21.34 1.24 -9.20
C ASP A 161 -21.17 0.97 -10.70
N GLU A 162 -21.53 1.94 -11.51
CA GLU A 162 -21.42 1.87 -12.98
C GLU A 162 -19.96 1.86 -13.49
N THR A 163 -19.00 2.25 -12.65
CA THR A 163 -17.57 2.22 -13.02
C THR A 163 -16.99 0.81 -12.96
N ILE A 164 -17.65 -0.11 -12.24
CA ILE A 164 -17.26 -1.52 -12.18
C ILE A 164 -17.84 -2.27 -13.36
N ASN A 165 -17.00 -2.52 -14.34
CA ASN A 165 -17.38 -3.19 -15.57
C ASN A 165 -16.32 -4.24 -15.95
N PRO A 166 -16.34 -5.44 -15.34
CA PRO A 166 -15.43 -6.52 -15.69
C PRO A 166 -15.59 -6.95 -17.15
N TYR A 167 -14.48 -7.32 -17.78
CA TYR A 167 -14.52 -7.93 -19.11
C TYR A 167 -14.83 -9.41 -18.96
N VAL A 168 -16.02 -9.84 -19.44
CA VAL A 168 -16.54 -11.21 -19.30
C VAL A 168 -16.30 -12.02 -20.57
N PHE A 169 -15.76 -13.23 -20.40
CA PHE A 169 -15.60 -14.26 -21.42
C PHE A 169 -16.60 -15.39 -21.15
N TRP A 170 -17.30 -15.81 -22.18
CA TRP A 170 -18.22 -16.95 -22.11
C TRP A 170 -17.46 -18.25 -22.36
N ILE A 171 -17.64 -19.25 -21.48
CA ILE A 171 -17.05 -20.58 -21.66
C ILE A 171 -17.98 -21.42 -22.54
N ASP A 172 -17.82 -21.26 -23.83
CA ASP A 172 -18.51 -22.00 -24.89
C ASP A 172 -17.51 -22.81 -25.74
N LYS A 173 -18.01 -23.43 -26.83
CA LYS A 173 -17.15 -24.26 -27.71
C LYS A 173 -16.05 -23.49 -28.42
N ASP A 174 -16.25 -22.19 -28.58
CA ASP A 174 -15.27 -21.31 -29.24
C ASP A 174 -14.30 -20.65 -28.25
N PHE A 175 -14.54 -20.82 -26.96
CA PHE A 175 -13.69 -20.25 -25.91
C PHE A 175 -12.25 -20.71 -26.05
N ASP A 176 -11.33 -19.74 -26.08
CA ASP A 176 -9.89 -19.97 -26.08
C ASP A 176 -9.24 -19.11 -24.98
N PHE A 177 -8.55 -19.73 -24.07
CA PHE A 177 -7.93 -19.05 -22.94
C PHE A 177 -6.90 -18.00 -23.35
N LYS A 178 -6.33 -18.10 -24.59
CA LYS A 178 -5.46 -17.07 -25.14
C LYS A 178 -6.10 -15.68 -25.15
N ASP A 179 -7.43 -15.60 -25.35
CA ASP A 179 -8.15 -14.32 -25.42
C ASP A 179 -8.22 -13.67 -24.02
N VAL A 180 -8.37 -14.47 -22.98
CA VAL A 180 -8.27 -14.03 -21.58
C VAL A 180 -6.87 -13.50 -21.31
N ILE A 181 -5.83 -14.24 -21.71
CA ILE A 181 -4.43 -13.84 -21.55
C ILE A 181 -4.12 -12.54 -22.30
N ALA A 182 -4.59 -12.41 -23.54
CA ALA A 182 -4.43 -11.17 -24.32
C ALA A 182 -5.07 -9.97 -23.61
N LYS A 183 -6.25 -10.16 -22.99
CA LYS A 183 -6.92 -9.12 -22.22
C LYS A 183 -6.14 -8.78 -20.94
N ILE A 184 -5.61 -9.78 -20.24
CA ILE A 184 -4.75 -9.57 -19.06
C ILE A 184 -3.51 -8.73 -19.44
N HIS A 185 -2.84 -9.05 -20.55
CA HIS A 185 -1.70 -8.25 -21.05
C HIS A 185 -2.12 -6.80 -21.33
N ASN A 186 -3.25 -6.61 -22.02
CA ASN A 186 -3.78 -5.27 -22.33
C ASN A 186 -4.10 -4.48 -21.05
N LEU A 187 -4.69 -5.12 -20.04
CA LEU A 187 -4.95 -4.50 -18.74
C LEU A 187 -3.64 -4.09 -18.06
N CYS A 188 -2.60 -4.90 -18.11
CA CYS A 188 -1.30 -4.57 -17.51
C CYS A 188 -0.53 -3.47 -18.24
N GLU A 189 -0.60 -3.42 -19.57
CA GLU A 189 0.11 -2.41 -20.38
C GLU A 189 -0.47 -1.01 -20.21
N ASN A 190 -1.77 -0.91 -19.95
CA ASN A 190 -2.51 0.34 -19.87
C ASN A 190 -2.68 0.88 -18.44
N VAL A 191 -2.16 0.19 -17.43
CA VAL A 191 -2.24 0.63 -16.04
C VAL A 191 -1.01 1.39 -15.64
N LYS A 192 -1.19 2.64 -15.24
CA LYS A 192 -0.26 3.28 -14.31
C LYS A 192 -0.24 2.46 -13.03
N ARG A 193 0.93 1.97 -12.63
CA ARG A 193 1.10 1.28 -11.35
C ARG A 193 0.86 2.29 -10.23
N TYR A 194 -0.29 2.19 -9.61
CA TYR A 194 -0.53 2.96 -8.40
C TYR A 194 -0.10 2.14 -7.20
N VAL A 195 0.93 2.61 -6.51
CA VAL A 195 1.09 2.24 -5.11
C VAL A 195 0.17 3.16 -4.32
N ARG A 196 -0.78 2.58 -3.62
CA ARG A 196 -1.63 3.38 -2.75
C ARG A 196 -0.82 3.87 -1.57
N ILE A 197 -0.78 5.19 -1.38
CA ILE A 197 -0.09 5.80 -0.26
C ILE A 197 -1.01 5.75 0.95
N THR A 198 -0.53 5.10 2.02
CA THR A 198 -1.23 4.95 3.29
C THR A 198 -0.38 5.49 4.44
N GLU A 199 -0.96 5.67 5.62
CA GLU A 199 -0.22 6.03 6.83
C GLU A 199 0.92 5.07 7.15
N HIS A 200 0.83 3.81 6.71
CA HIS A 200 1.82 2.78 7.01
C HIS A 200 3.01 2.78 6.05
N ASN A 201 2.83 3.21 4.80
CA ASN A 201 3.88 3.15 3.78
C ASN A 201 4.47 4.51 3.38
N ILE A 202 3.82 5.62 3.72
CA ILE A 202 4.23 6.95 3.29
C ILE A 202 5.65 7.31 3.76
N ALA A 203 6.04 6.89 4.95
CA ALA A 203 7.37 7.14 5.48
C ALA A 203 8.46 6.47 4.62
N SER A 204 8.25 5.20 4.22
CA SER A 204 9.18 4.47 3.36
C SER A 204 9.24 5.05 1.95
N ILE A 205 8.10 5.51 1.42
CA ILE A 205 8.02 6.18 0.11
C ILE A 205 8.76 7.52 0.16
N PHE A 206 8.60 8.29 1.24
CA PHE A 206 9.33 9.53 1.45
C PHE A 206 10.84 9.32 1.58
N GLU A 207 11.29 8.27 2.28
CA GLU A 207 12.71 7.91 2.37
C GLU A 207 13.29 7.57 0.99
N TYR A 208 12.57 6.81 0.18
CA TYR A 208 12.98 6.53 -1.20
C TYR A 208 13.09 7.82 -2.02
N PHE A 209 12.10 8.71 -1.93
CA PHE A 209 12.11 10.01 -2.59
C PHE A 209 13.34 10.83 -2.18
N ARG A 210 13.56 11.01 -0.88
CA ARG A 210 14.68 11.77 -0.32
C ARG A 210 16.05 11.22 -0.77
N ASP A 211 16.21 9.90 -0.72
CA ASP A 211 17.52 9.25 -0.90
C ASP A 211 17.83 8.89 -2.35
N ARG A 212 16.82 8.70 -3.19
CA ARG A 212 16.99 8.27 -4.59
C ARG A 212 16.63 9.32 -5.62
N VAL A 213 15.68 10.20 -5.31
CA VAL A 213 15.20 11.22 -6.25
C VAL A 213 15.95 12.53 -6.06
N ILE A 214 16.14 12.99 -4.83
CA ILE A 214 16.81 14.25 -4.52
C ILE A 214 18.33 14.06 -4.51
N LEU A 215 19.07 14.83 -5.31
CA LEU A 215 20.53 14.73 -5.39
C LEU A 215 21.27 15.49 -4.29
N LYS A 216 20.75 16.65 -3.85
CA LYS A 216 21.37 17.51 -2.83
C LYS A 216 20.44 17.68 -1.63
N LYS A 217 20.09 16.59 -1.00
CA LYS A 217 19.14 16.57 0.14
C LYS A 217 19.58 17.43 1.32
N ASP A 218 20.89 17.55 1.56
CA ASP A 218 21.43 18.34 2.67
C ASP A 218 21.33 19.87 2.45
N ALA A 219 21.06 20.29 1.23
CA ALA A 219 20.81 21.70 0.90
C ALA A 219 19.36 22.13 1.13
N LEU A 220 18.47 21.18 1.46
CA LEU A 220 17.05 21.42 1.69
C LEU A 220 16.73 21.21 3.17
N THR A 221 15.84 22.04 3.68
CA THR A 221 15.27 21.81 5.02
C THR A 221 14.32 20.61 5.00
N ALA A 222 14.02 20.05 6.18
CA ALA A 222 13.03 18.98 6.29
C ALA A 222 11.65 19.41 5.76
N ASN A 223 11.26 20.66 6.05
CA ASN A 223 10.01 21.23 5.56
C ASN A 223 9.96 21.32 4.03
N GLU A 224 11.02 21.78 3.40
CA GLU A 224 11.12 21.86 1.94
C GLU A 224 11.03 20.47 1.30
N LEU A 225 11.72 19.47 1.86
CA LEU A 225 11.67 18.10 1.36
C LEU A 225 10.26 17.49 1.44
N VAL A 226 9.57 17.67 2.56
CA VAL A 226 8.20 17.17 2.76
C VAL A 226 7.22 17.92 1.85
N THR A 227 7.36 19.24 1.73
CA THR A 227 6.51 20.07 0.86
C THR A 227 6.64 19.66 -0.60
N VAL A 228 7.88 19.48 -1.09
CA VAL A 228 8.14 19.00 -2.47
C VAL A 228 7.58 17.60 -2.68
N PHE A 229 7.77 16.70 -1.72
CA PHE A 229 7.22 15.34 -1.78
C PHE A 229 5.70 15.34 -1.91
N ILE A 230 4.99 16.07 -1.05
CA ILE A 230 3.52 16.15 -1.08
C ILE A 230 3.04 16.80 -2.39
N GLY A 231 3.66 17.88 -2.83
CA GLY A 231 3.32 18.51 -4.10
C GLY A 231 3.44 17.56 -5.29
N LEU A 232 4.51 16.77 -5.34
CA LEU A 232 4.72 15.78 -6.40
C LEU A 232 3.70 14.63 -6.38
N ILE A 233 3.45 14.02 -5.24
CA ILE A 233 2.52 12.88 -5.16
C ILE A 233 1.07 13.31 -5.41
N THR A 234 0.71 14.55 -5.08
CA THR A 234 -0.63 15.10 -5.34
C THR A 234 -0.78 15.70 -6.75
N ASN A 235 0.24 15.54 -7.59
CA ASN A 235 0.27 16.05 -8.96
C ASN A 235 -0.03 17.55 -9.05
N ASP A 236 0.59 18.33 -8.17
CA ASP A 236 0.51 19.79 -8.20
C ASP A 236 1.36 20.32 -9.36
N ASP A 237 0.74 21.05 -10.28
CA ASP A 237 1.35 21.60 -11.50
C ASP A 237 2.52 22.55 -11.22
N SER A 238 2.64 23.06 -9.99
CA SER A 238 3.77 23.91 -9.56
C SER A 238 5.08 23.13 -9.42
N TYR A 239 5.02 21.79 -9.45
CA TYR A 239 6.16 20.89 -9.33
C TYR A 239 6.31 20.07 -10.60
N CYS A 240 7.28 20.41 -11.45
CA CYS A 240 7.49 19.70 -12.70
C CYS A 240 8.97 19.61 -13.07
N LEU A 241 9.35 18.59 -13.85
CA LEU A 241 10.68 18.53 -14.44
C LEU A 241 10.88 19.68 -15.43
N HIS A 242 12.08 20.25 -15.37
CA HIS A 242 12.45 21.30 -16.32
C HIS A 242 12.47 20.74 -17.76
N PRO A 243 11.78 21.37 -18.74
CA PRO A 243 11.57 20.80 -20.08
C PRO A 243 12.87 20.50 -20.83
N ARG A 244 13.96 21.23 -20.54
CA ARG A 244 15.28 21.08 -21.20
C ARG A 244 16.36 20.49 -20.31
N LYS A 245 16.17 20.42 -19.00
CA LYS A 245 17.16 19.94 -18.02
C LYS A 245 16.59 18.76 -17.24
N LYS A 246 16.80 17.54 -17.76
CA LYS A 246 16.23 16.30 -17.23
C LYS A 246 16.49 16.01 -15.75
N ASN A 247 17.53 16.63 -15.17
CA ASN A 247 17.91 16.46 -13.77
C ASN A 247 17.58 17.68 -12.91
N THR A 248 16.59 18.46 -13.30
CA THR A 248 16.18 19.67 -12.58
C THR A 248 14.67 19.64 -12.37
N LEU A 249 14.24 19.70 -11.11
CA LEU A 249 12.86 19.89 -10.71
C LEU A 249 12.59 21.37 -10.49
N ILE A 250 11.56 21.90 -11.12
CA ILE A 250 11.03 23.24 -10.89
C ILE A 250 10.08 23.15 -9.70
N THR A 251 10.22 24.06 -8.75
CA THR A 251 9.32 24.20 -7.60
C THR A 251 8.96 25.67 -7.39
N PRO A 252 7.94 26.01 -6.61
CA PRO A 252 7.59 27.39 -6.28
C PRO A 252 8.76 28.18 -5.63
N ASN A 253 9.65 27.48 -4.93
CA ASN A 253 10.77 28.07 -4.20
C ASN A 253 12.11 28.01 -4.95
N GLY A 254 12.09 27.59 -6.23
CA GLY A 254 13.29 27.49 -7.05
C GLY A 254 13.54 26.10 -7.62
N ASN A 255 14.71 25.95 -8.23
CA ASN A 255 15.07 24.71 -8.92
C ASN A 255 15.85 23.77 -7.99
N ILE A 256 15.47 22.51 -7.97
CA ILE A 256 16.10 21.46 -7.16
C ILE A 256 16.77 20.42 -8.08
N PRO A 257 18.04 20.06 -7.86
CA PRO A 257 18.69 19.00 -8.61
C PRO A 257 18.15 17.62 -8.21
N VAL A 258 17.71 16.84 -9.20
CA VAL A 258 17.11 15.52 -9.03
C VAL A 258 17.77 14.49 -9.94
N ASN A 259 17.69 13.22 -9.57
CA ASN A 259 17.97 12.12 -10.49
C ASN A 259 16.76 11.95 -11.42
N GLY A 260 16.86 12.37 -12.67
CA GLY A 260 15.74 12.40 -13.61
C GLY A 260 15.12 11.02 -13.89
N THR A 261 15.92 9.94 -13.91
CA THR A 261 15.43 8.57 -14.10
C THR A 261 14.65 8.09 -12.88
N SER A 262 15.21 8.29 -11.69
CA SER A 262 14.53 7.93 -10.43
C SER A 262 13.28 8.80 -10.22
N PHE A 263 13.33 10.06 -10.61
CA PHE A 263 12.18 10.97 -10.57
C PHE A 263 11.04 10.45 -11.46
N ALA A 264 11.32 10.10 -12.72
CA ALA A 264 10.30 9.60 -13.63
C ALA A 264 9.64 8.34 -13.10
N SER A 265 10.44 7.39 -12.60
CA SER A 265 9.94 6.17 -11.99
C SER A 265 9.09 6.44 -10.73
N PHE A 266 9.54 7.36 -9.88
CA PHE A 266 8.81 7.78 -8.69
C PHE A 266 7.47 8.45 -9.05
N PHE A 267 7.50 9.40 -9.99
CA PHE A 267 6.31 10.13 -10.41
C PHE A 267 5.27 9.20 -11.04
N ASP A 268 5.69 8.29 -11.90
CA ASP A 268 4.79 7.30 -12.53
C ASP A 268 4.15 6.35 -11.51
N GLN A 269 4.84 6.04 -10.42
CA GLN A 269 4.33 5.13 -9.39
C GLN A 269 3.39 5.80 -8.39
N TYR A 270 3.67 7.02 -7.98
CA TYR A 270 3.04 7.64 -6.81
C TYR A 270 2.20 8.88 -7.13
N ALA A 271 2.49 9.60 -8.23
CA ALA A 271 1.75 10.83 -8.55
C ALA A 271 0.39 10.51 -9.17
N ARG A 272 -0.68 11.06 -8.59
CA ARG A 272 -2.05 10.95 -9.10
C ARG A 272 -2.93 12.07 -8.57
N GLU A 273 -4.11 12.21 -9.14
CA GLU A 273 -5.16 13.01 -8.54
C GLU A 273 -5.75 12.28 -7.32
N TYR A 274 -5.86 13.02 -6.24
CA TYR A 274 -6.45 12.55 -4.99
C TYR A 274 -7.72 13.33 -4.70
N THR A 275 -8.69 12.68 -4.04
CA THR A 275 -9.89 13.35 -3.56
C THR A 275 -9.56 14.41 -2.51
N PRO A 276 -10.42 15.40 -2.28
CA PRO A 276 -10.21 16.40 -1.22
C PRO A 276 -9.96 15.76 0.15
N GLN A 277 -10.64 14.67 0.47
CA GLN A 277 -10.47 13.95 1.74
C GLN A 277 -9.10 13.31 1.84
N GLU A 278 -8.62 12.65 0.78
CA GLU A 278 -7.27 12.07 0.73
C GLU A 278 -6.20 13.17 0.88
N ARG A 279 -6.37 14.33 0.23
CA ARG A 279 -5.46 15.47 0.37
C ARG A 279 -5.41 16.00 1.81
N MET A 280 -6.54 16.07 2.51
CA MET A 280 -6.58 16.44 3.93
C MET A 280 -5.82 15.43 4.79
N ASN A 281 -5.99 14.14 4.53
CA ASN A 281 -5.25 13.09 5.23
C ASN A 281 -3.74 13.22 5.01
N PHE A 282 -3.29 13.56 3.79
CA PHE A 282 -1.87 13.79 3.50
C PHE A 282 -1.30 14.99 4.25
N THR A 283 -2.07 16.04 4.51
CA THR A 283 -1.62 17.17 5.32
C THR A 283 -1.29 16.73 6.74
N ALA A 284 -2.16 15.94 7.36
CA ALA A 284 -1.92 15.39 8.70
C ALA A 284 -0.71 14.43 8.73
N ILE A 285 -0.50 13.67 7.66
CA ILE A 285 0.65 12.77 7.52
C ILE A 285 1.93 13.57 7.26
N ALA A 286 1.86 14.66 6.48
CA ALA A 286 3.00 15.53 6.22
C ALA A 286 3.58 16.11 7.51
N ASP A 287 2.73 16.51 8.44
CA ASP A 287 3.17 17.00 9.75
C ASP A 287 3.96 15.93 10.52
N ARG A 288 3.50 14.68 10.49
CA ARG A 288 4.23 13.55 11.10
C ARG A 288 5.55 13.26 10.39
N LEU A 289 5.56 13.28 9.06
CA LEU A 289 6.80 13.10 8.28
C LEU A 289 7.81 14.20 8.58
N LEU A 290 7.34 15.42 8.72
CA LEU A 290 8.17 16.57 9.07
C LEU A 290 8.78 16.39 10.45
N GLU A 291 7.98 16.02 11.43
CA GLU A 291 8.43 15.69 12.76
C GLU A 291 9.49 14.58 12.73
N ASP A 292 9.21 13.46 12.08
CA ASP A 292 10.11 12.30 12.00
C ASP A 292 11.42 12.65 11.28
N THR A 293 11.37 13.46 10.22
CA THR A 293 12.54 13.86 9.45
C THR A 293 13.43 14.79 10.26
N THR A 294 12.85 15.75 10.95
CA THR A 294 13.58 16.67 11.84
C THR A 294 14.23 15.92 12.98
N ARG A 295 13.51 15.01 13.60
CA ARG A 295 13.98 14.17 14.71
C ARG A 295 15.13 13.25 14.33
N ARG A 296 15.05 12.58 13.17
CA ARG A 296 16.13 11.71 12.67
C ARG A 296 17.43 12.47 12.43
N ARG A 297 17.35 13.72 11.97
CA ARG A 297 18.52 14.59 11.80
C ARG A 297 19.16 14.96 13.14
N GLN A 298 18.38 15.05 14.19
CA GLN A 298 18.83 15.36 15.56
C GLN A 298 19.17 14.12 16.38
N GLY A 299 19.01 12.90 15.81
CA GLY A 299 19.21 11.65 16.54
C GLY A 299 18.10 11.33 17.55
N ALA A 300 16.98 12.03 17.48
CA ALA A 300 15.85 11.82 18.38
C ALA A 300 14.98 10.64 17.90
N PHE A 301 14.84 9.65 18.77
CA PHE A 301 13.97 8.48 18.52
C PHE A 301 12.79 8.52 19.47
N PHE A 302 11.58 8.34 18.92
CA PHE A 302 10.36 8.30 19.72
C PHE A 302 9.99 6.88 20.07
N THR A 303 9.65 6.68 21.33
CA THR A 303 9.15 5.40 21.80
C THR A 303 7.74 5.20 21.25
N PRO A 304 7.49 4.17 20.42
CA PRO A 304 6.14 3.87 19.93
C PRO A 304 5.17 3.58 21.08
N THR A 305 3.92 3.95 20.94
CA THR A 305 2.87 3.82 21.98
C THR A 305 2.76 2.41 22.57
N LYS A 306 2.94 1.37 21.76
CA LYS A 306 2.93 -0.03 22.25
C LYS A 306 4.04 -0.31 23.26
N PHE A 307 5.21 0.29 23.09
CA PHE A 307 6.32 0.16 24.05
C PHE A 307 6.10 1.04 25.27
N VAL A 308 5.44 2.20 25.11
CA VAL A 308 5.05 3.06 26.23
C VAL A 308 4.11 2.30 27.16
N ASP A 309 3.02 1.74 26.62
CA ASP A 309 2.06 0.96 27.40
C ASP A 309 2.72 -0.26 28.08
N PHE A 310 3.66 -0.89 27.39
CA PHE A 310 4.43 -2.00 27.96
C PHE A 310 5.30 -1.52 29.13
N ALA A 311 6.02 -0.42 28.96
CA ALA A 311 6.88 0.14 30.01
C ALA A 311 6.07 0.52 31.25
N HIS A 312 4.92 1.19 31.07
CA HIS A 312 4.03 1.53 32.18
C HIS A 312 3.52 0.29 32.93
N ARG A 313 3.14 -0.78 32.20
CA ARG A 313 2.74 -2.05 32.83
C ARG A 313 3.88 -2.73 33.60
N MET A 314 5.11 -2.64 33.10
CA MET A 314 6.26 -3.17 33.81
C MET A 314 6.52 -2.41 35.11
N ILE A 315 6.46 -1.08 35.08
CA ILE A 315 6.60 -0.23 36.27
C ILE A 315 5.47 -0.54 37.27
N GLU A 316 4.24 -0.64 36.77
CA GLU A 316 3.07 -0.98 37.59
C GLU A 316 3.20 -2.34 38.29
N LYS A 317 3.78 -3.32 37.62
CA LYS A 317 4.05 -4.63 38.20
C LYS A 317 5.05 -4.57 39.35
N GLU A 318 6.05 -3.69 39.26
CA GLU A 318 7.11 -3.57 40.25
C GLU A 318 6.75 -2.62 41.41
N LEU A 319 6.05 -1.50 41.10
CA LEU A 319 5.75 -0.45 42.07
C LEU A 319 4.30 -0.41 42.55
N GLY A 320 3.41 -1.21 41.95
CA GLY A 320 1.98 -1.23 42.26
C GLY A 320 1.14 -0.37 41.29
N GLU A 321 -0.18 -0.61 41.28
CA GLU A 321 -1.11 0.01 40.33
C GLU A 321 -1.20 1.54 40.46
N ASN A 322 -0.95 2.07 41.68
CA ASN A 322 -1.09 3.49 41.98
C ASN A 322 0.24 4.26 41.90
N TRP A 323 1.30 3.69 41.33
CA TRP A 323 2.62 4.28 41.33
C TRP A 323 2.68 5.72 40.78
N ARG A 324 1.83 6.05 39.79
CA ARG A 324 1.75 7.40 39.20
C ARG A 324 1.21 8.46 40.18
N ASP A 325 0.43 8.03 41.18
CA ASP A 325 -0.13 8.89 42.21
C ASP A 325 0.73 8.91 43.48
N GLU A 326 1.67 8.02 43.60
CA GLU A 326 2.52 7.86 44.79
C GLU A 326 3.95 8.39 44.61
N TYR A 327 4.50 8.28 43.40
CA TYR A 327 5.89 8.64 43.11
C TYR A 327 6.01 9.95 42.34
N VAL A 328 7.14 10.64 42.57
CA VAL A 328 7.61 11.70 41.70
C VAL A 328 8.24 11.08 40.47
N VAL A 329 7.84 11.51 39.28
CA VAL A 329 8.33 10.96 38.01
C VAL A 329 9.15 12.00 37.28
N TYR A 330 10.33 11.62 36.83
CA TYR A 330 11.21 12.45 36.03
C TYR A 330 11.53 11.76 34.70
N ASP A 331 11.06 12.36 33.59
CA ASP A 331 11.38 11.96 32.22
C ASP A 331 12.51 12.87 31.71
N CYS A 332 13.74 12.42 31.86
CA CYS A 332 14.94 13.19 31.59
C CYS A 332 15.28 13.40 30.12
N CYS A 333 14.62 12.67 29.20
CA CYS A 333 14.76 12.79 27.75
C CYS A 333 13.39 12.74 27.10
N CYS A 334 12.47 13.57 27.58
CA CYS A 334 11.05 13.48 27.31
C CYS A 334 10.67 13.71 25.83
N GLY A 335 11.53 14.37 25.04
CA GLY A 335 11.19 14.76 23.68
C GLY A 335 9.86 15.51 23.64
N SER A 336 8.91 15.04 22.85
CA SER A 336 7.53 15.55 22.80
C SER A 336 6.58 14.84 23.79
N LEU A 337 7.10 14.33 24.91
CA LEU A 337 6.39 13.63 25.98
C LEU A 337 5.73 12.30 25.60
N ASN A 338 6.27 11.55 24.67
CA ASN A 338 5.65 10.30 24.24
C ASN A 338 5.46 9.27 25.35
N LEU A 339 6.38 9.20 26.32
CA LEU A 339 6.28 8.27 27.44
C LEU A 339 5.21 8.65 28.44
N THR A 340 4.86 9.93 28.53
CA THR A 340 4.04 10.46 29.65
C THR A 340 2.74 11.11 29.19
N ARG A 341 2.61 11.54 27.94
CA ARG A 341 1.51 12.39 27.44
C ARG A 341 0.11 11.82 27.63
N ASP A 342 -0.05 10.49 27.57
CA ASP A 342 -1.34 9.83 27.63
C ASP A 342 -1.72 9.36 29.04
N TYR A 343 -0.88 9.70 30.05
CA TYR A 343 -1.03 9.30 31.44
C TYR A 343 -1.06 10.50 32.37
N ARG A 344 -1.76 10.36 33.51
CA ARG A 344 -1.75 11.34 34.59
C ARG A 344 -0.75 10.95 35.67
N PHE A 345 -0.09 11.95 36.20
CA PHE A 345 0.88 11.81 37.30
C PHE A 345 0.55 12.82 38.39
N LYS A 346 0.84 12.45 39.62
CA LYS A 346 0.73 13.36 40.76
C LYS A 346 1.76 14.48 40.65
N GLU A 347 2.98 14.12 40.28
CA GLU A 347 4.10 15.06 40.13
C GLU A 347 4.98 14.57 38.99
N LEU A 348 5.11 15.37 37.93
CA LEU A 348 5.87 15.03 36.73
C LEU A 348 6.85 16.14 36.37
N TYR A 349 8.09 15.77 36.17
CA TYR A 349 9.18 16.59 35.68
C TYR A 349 9.62 16.07 34.31
N CYS A 350 9.87 16.99 33.36
CA CYS A 350 10.28 16.62 32.02
C CYS A 350 11.40 17.53 31.53
N SER A 351 12.47 16.95 31.00
CA SER A 351 13.50 17.74 30.32
C SER A 351 13.83 17.14 28.97
N THR A 352 14.26 17.97 28.02
CA THR A 352 14.73 17.57 26.71
C THR A 352 15.74 18.57 26.18
N LEU A 353 16.65 18.11 25.31
CA LEU A 353 17.66 18.94 24.67
C LEU A 353 17.06 19.95 23.68
N ASP A 354 16.01 19.58 22.97
CA ASP A 354 15.41 20.37 21.90
C ASP A 354 14.22 21.20 22.39
N LYS A 355 14.36 22.52 22.26
CA LYS A 355 13.31 23.47 22.65
C LYS A 355 12.04 23.32 21.81
N GLY A 356 12.17 22.99 20.52
CA GLY A 356 11.03 22.81 19.64
C GLY A 356 10.19 21.58 20.04
N GLU A 357 10.84 20.49 20.48
CA GLU A 357 10.15 19.32 21.03
C GLU A 357 9.39 19.66 22.32
N LEU A 358 9.99 20.48 23.16
CA LEU A 358 9.35 20.95 24.39
C LEU A 358 8.11 21.79 24.10
N GLU A 359 8.17 22.66 23.09
CA GLU A 359 7.04 23.45 22.63
C GLU A 359 5.90 22.58 22.07
N LEU A 360 6.23 21.55 21.26
CA LEU A 360 5.27 20.56 20.76
C LEU A 360 4.62 19.78 21.91
N GLY A 361 5.39 19.39 22.92
CA GLY A 361 4.92 18.67 24.08
C GLY A 361 4.16 19.55 25.11
N SER A 362 4.20 20.87 24.96
CA SER A 362 3.66 21.81 25.98
C SER A 362 2.18 21.62 26.31
N ARG A 363 1.39 21.19 25.34
CA ARG A 363 -0.06 20.92 25.48
C ARG A 363 -0.38 19.64 26.27
N TYR A 364 0.59 18.74 26.39
CA TYR A 364 0.42 17.49 27.12
C TYR A 364 0.88 17.66 28.56
N ASN A 365 0.17 17.06 29.51
CA ASN A 365 0.44 17.21 30.94
C ASN A 365 0.78 18.68 31.32
N PRO A 366 -0.20 19.61 31.20
CA PRO A 366 0.04 21.04 31.38
C PRO A 366 0.56 21.38 32.77
N GLU A 367 0.29 20.54 33.77
CA GLU A 367 0.73 20.69 35.17
C GLU A 367 2.17 20.22 35.41
N ALA A 368 2.78 19.50 34.43
CA ALA A 368 4.17 19.04 34.56
C ALA A 368 5.16 20.21 34.47
N THR A 369 6.22 20.16 35.28
CA THR A 369 7.34 21.08 35.17
C THR A 369 8.25 20.66 34.03
N LYS A 370 8.46 21.55 33.05
CA LYS A 370 9.18 21.26 31.79
C LYS A 370 10.27 22.29 31.56
N TRP A 371 11.50 21.83 31.16
CA TRP A 371 12.59 22.72 30.82
C TRP A 371 13.50 22.11 29.76
N GLN A 372 14.27 22.99 29.09
CA GLN A 372 15.34 22.57 28.19
C GLN A 372 16.59 22.25 28.99
N MET A 373 17.18 21.07 28.73
CA MET A 373 18.40 20.62 29.42
C MET A 373 19.10 19.55 28.59
N ASP A 374 20.42 19.64 28.52
CA ASP A 374 21.26 18.52 28.09
C ASP A 374 21.54 17.63 29.31
N PHE A 375 20.77 16.56 29.43
CA PHE A 375 20.87 15.66 30.60
C PHE A 375 22.26 15.07 30.81
N LEU A 376 23.07 14.95 29.78
CA LEU A 376 24.41 14.38 29.86
C LEU A 376 25.49 15.42 30.24
N ASN A 377 25.29 16.69 29.86
CA ASN A 377 26.32 17.73 30.00
C ASN A 377 25.98 18.80 31.04
N ASP A 378 24.68 19.07 31.28
CA ASP A 378 24.23 20.13 32.21
C ASP A 378 23.97 19.60 33.64
N GLY A 379 24.25 18.31 33.90
CA GLY A 379 23.87 17.64 35.16
C GLY A 379 24.76 17.95 36.38
N ASP A 380 25.79 18.77 36.21
CA ASP A 380 26.76 19.08 37.27
C ASP A 380 26.67 20.54 37.83
N GLU A 381 25.59 21.29 37.48
CA GLU A 381 25.34 22.63 38.03
C GLU A 381 24.23 22.64 39.11
#